data_cc927d4df8ca3d9e2f27a10673721161
#
_entry.id   cc927d4df8ca3d9e2f27a10673721161
#
_cell.length_a   1.000
_cell.length_b   1.000
_cell.length_c   1.000
_cell.angle_alpha   90.00
_cell.angle_beta   90.00
_cell.angle_gamma   90.00
#
_symmetry.space_group_name_H-M   'P 1'
#
loop_
_entity.id
_entity.type
_entity.pdbx_description
1 polymer ?
#
loop_
_entity_poly.entity_id
_entity_poly.type
_entity_poly.pdbx_seq_one_letter_code
_entity_poly.pdbx_strand_id
1 'polypeptide(L)'
;ICVDNEKLHVYDYTHNESEARMLHDLTDSYGVTSNHYYMDIVKVPESRYVSTPDASLGYVRYPYTVMTPHLYVSGWLKKMKGNEQLSWEYYNYTNAVFHRTGLGFRGFRKIETEDIVNKRTMTSVFDPELLSAEVRKETPTDTIVRKYVLEKAQDKTVLLKLERETVKDALNK
;
A
#
# COMPACT_ATOMS: atom_id res chain seq x y z
N ILE A 1 -22.71 11.97 1.19
CA ILE A 1 -23.38 12.70 0.11
C ILE A 1 -22.41 13.75 -0.38
N CYS A 2 -22.03 13.70 -1.64
CA CYS A 2 -21.20 14.71 -2.28
C CYS A 2 -21.96 15.28 -3.49
N VAL A 3 -21.88 16.58 -3.70
CA VAL A 3 -22.47 17.24 -4.88
C VAL A 3 -21.32 17.74 -5.74
N ASP A 4 -21.21 17.21 -6.94
CA ASP A 4 -20.28 17.69 -7.97
C ASP A 4 -21.03 17.88 -9.27
N ASN A 5 -20.82 19.03 -9.93
CA ASN A 5 -21.45 19.40 -11.21
C ASN A 5 -22.97 19.16 -11.25
N GLU A 6 -23.71 19.60 -10.24
CA GLU A 6 -25.18 19.47 -10.11
C GLU A 6 -25.70 18.02 -10.00
N LYS A 7 -24.83 17.03 -9.84
CA LYS A 7 -25.22 15.64 -9.59
C LYS A 7 -25.04 15.26 -8.13
N LEU A 8 -26.08 14.70 -7.55
CA LEU A 8 -26.07 14.14 -6.22
C LEU A 8 -25.48 12.72 -6.29
N HIS A 9 -24.32 12.51 -5.68
CA HIS A 9 -23.76 11.19 -5.49
C HIS A 9 -24.20 10.64 -4.13
N VAL A 10 -24.99 9.56 -4.16
CA VAL A 10 -25.41 8.84 -2.96
C VAL A 10 -24.51 7.61 -2.83
N TYR A 11 -23.79 7.54 -1.72
CA TYR A 11 -23.01 6.35 -1.35
C TYR A 11 -23.89 5.48 -0.46
N ASP A 12 -24.17 4.27 -0.90
CA ASP A 12 -24.89 3.27 -0.10
C ASP A 12 -23.87 2.38 0.63
N TYR A 13 -24.02 2.30 1.95
CA TYR A 13 -23.18 1.41 2.79
C TYR A 13 -23.90 0.07 2.92
N THR A 14 -23.40 -0.94 2.26
CA THR A 14 -23.90 -2.30 2.43
C THR A 14 -23.65 -2.81 3.86
N HIS A 15 -24.65 -3.47 4.43
CA HIS A 15 -24.79 -3.80 5.86
C HIS A 15 -23.85 -4.94 6.35
N ASN A 16 -22.58 -4.93 6.01
CA ASN A 16 -21.62 -5.77 6.72
C ASN A 16 -21.00 -4.93 7.85
N GLU A 17 -21.35 -5.20 9.10
CA GLU A 17 -20.94 -4.38 10.26
C GLU A 17 -19.43 -4.19 10.37
N SER A 18 -18.63 -5.16 9.91
CA SER A 18 -17.16 -5.09 9.93
C SER A 18 -16.59 -4.17 8.85
N GLU A 19 -17.33 -3.95 7.76
CA GLU A 19 -16.91 -3.15 6.60
C GLU A 19 -17.75 -1.89 6.40
N ALA A 20 -18.74 -1.64 7.26
CA ALA A 20 -19.76 -0.57 7.12
C ALA A 20 -19.19 0.87 7.05
N ARG A 21 -17.88 1.06 7.25
CA ARG A 21 -17.20 2.37 7.16
C ARG A 21 -16.17 2.43 6.03
N MET A 22 -16.14 1.41 5.16
CA MET A 22 -15.18 1.34 4.06
C MET A 22 -15.85 1.69 2.75
N LEU A 23 -15.12 2.42 1.90
CA LEU A 23 -15.59 2.79 0.57
C LEU A 23 -15.43 1.60 -0.37
N HIS A 24 -16.55 1.01 -0.83
CA HIS A 24 -16.52 -0.13 -1.75
C HIS A 24 -16.54 0.28 -3.22
N ASP A 25 -17.42 1.20 -3.58
CA ASP A 25 -17.63 1.60 -4.96
C ASP A 25 -17.54 3.11 -5.12
N LEU A 26 -16.81 3.55 -6.13
CA LEU A 26 -16.69 4.94 -6.51
C LEU A 26 -16.80 5.04 -8.03
N THR A 27 -17.75 5.87 -8.51
CA THR A 27 -17.84 6.19 -9.93
C THR A 27 -17.47 7.66 -10.15
N ASP A 28 -16.51 7.89 -11.04
CA ASP A 28 -16.07 9.24 -11.39
C ASP A 28 -16.96 9.87 -12.48
N SER A 29 -16.73 11.15 -12.79
CA SER A 29 -17.48 11.90 -13.81
C SER A 29 -17.31 11.38 -15.24
N TYR A 30 -16.30 10.54 -15.50
CA TYR A 30 -16.06 9.89 -16.78
C TYR A 30 -16.74 8.52 -16.92
N GLY A 31 -17.50 8.11 -15.88
CA GLY A 31 -18.20 6.83 -15.83
C GLY A 31 -17.28 5.65 -15.54
N VAL A 32 -16.08 5.90 -14.98
CA VAL A 32 -15.20 4.83 -14.49
C VAL A 32 -15.60 4.48 -13.07
N THR A 33 -15.98 3.23 -12.86
CA THR A 33 -16.30 2.68 -11.54
C THR A 33 -15.10 1.95 -10.97
N SER A 34 -14.69 2.33 -9.77
CA SER A 34 -13.66 1.69 -8.97
C SER A 34 -14.32 0.87 -7.86
N ASN A 35 -14.16 -0.45 -7.91
CA ASN A 35 -14.65 -1.36 -6.89
C ASN A 35 -13.49 -1.75 -5.99
N HIS A 36 -13.63 -1.58 -4.67
CA HIS A 36 -12.65 -1.90 -3.66
C HIS A 36 -13.08 -3.10 -2.83
N TYR A 37 -12.18 -4.01 -2.59
CA TYR A 37 -12.34 -5.12 -1.65
C TYR A 37 -11.30 -5.01 -0.54
N TYR A 38 -11.75 -5.14 0.69
CA TYR A 38 -10.89 -5.13 1.87
C TYR A 38 -10.80 -6.52 2.47
N MET A 39 -9.65 -6.82 3.06
CA MET A 39 -9.38 -8.07 3.75
C MET A 39 -8.79 -7.83 5.13
N ASP A 40 -9.21 -8.62 6.11
CA ASP A 40 -8.58 -8.66 7.43
C ASP A 40 -7.33 -9.53 7.36
N ILE A 41 -6.16 -8.94 7.58
CA ILE A 41 -4.86 -9.62 7.43
C ILE A 41 -4.66 -10.83 8.34
N VAL A 42 -5.44 -10.95 9.42
CA VAL A 42 -5.41 -12.12 10.31
C VAL A 42 -6.13 -13.33 9.68
N LYS A 43 -7.10 -13.08 8.80
CA LYS A 43 -7.95 -14.13 8.22
C LYS A 43 -7.55 -14.57 6.83
N VAL A 44 -6.58 -13.88 6.21
CA VAL A 44 -6.16 -14.19 4.83
C VAL A 44 -5.05 -15.25 4.82
N PRO A 45 -4.93 -16.02 3.70
CA PRO A 45 -3.86 -17.00 3.55
C PRO A 45 -2.49 -16.31 3.45
N GLU A 46 -1.42 -17.08 3.73
CA GLU A 46 -0.03 -16.60 3.66
C GLU A 46 0.37 -16.07 2.27
N SER A 47 -0.32 -16.49 1.21
CA SER A 47 -0.12 -15.94 -0.13
C SER A 47 -0.49 -14.44 -0.24
N ARG A 48 -1.31 -13.93 0.69
CA ARG A 48 -1.76 -12.53 0.72
C ARG A 48 -1.09 -11.70 1.79
N TYR A 49 -0.76 -12.32 2.92
CA TYR A 49 -0.03 -11.67 4.00
C TYR A 49 1.02 -12.60 4.59
N VAL A 50 2.26 -12.14 4.61
CA VAL A 50 3.40 -12.87 5.18
C VAL A 50 3.93 -12.10 6.39
N SER A 51 3.97 -12.76 7.53
CA SER A 51 4.53 -12.22 8.79
C SER A 51 5.91 -12.76 9.13
N THR A 52 6.43 -13.71 8.34
CA THR A 52 7.74 -14.32 8.58
C THR A 52 8.88 -13.37 8.21
N PRO A 53 10.03 -13.44 8.91
CA PRO A 53 11.20 -12.67 8.54
C PRO A 53 11.62 -12.98 7.10
N ASP A 54 11.57 -11.97 6.23
CA ASP A 54 12.15 -12.05 4.90
C ASP A 54 13.61 -11.55 4.98
N ALA A 55 14.55 -12.45 4.78
CA ALA A 55 15.99 -12.15 4.86
C ALA A 55 16.40 -11.02 3.90
N SER A 56 15.70 -10.88 2.76
CA SER A 56 15.97 -9.82 1.78
C SER A 56 15.60 -8.42 2.28
N LEU A 57 14.67 -8.33 3.26
CA LEU A 57 14.23 -7.09 3.88
C LEU A 57 15.06 -6.71 5.13
N GLY A 58 15.93 -7.60 5.59
CA GLY A 58 16.66 -7.45 6.85
C GLY A 58 15.76 -7.56 8.08
N TYR A 59 16.37 -7.57 9.25
CA TYR A 59 15.64 -7.64 10.52
C TYR A 59 15.11 -6.27 10.93
N VAL A 60 13.90 -6.28 11.51
CA VAL A 60 13.31 -5.12 12.17
C VAL A 60 13.94 -4.98 13.56
N ARG A 61 14.52 -3.82 13.85
CA ARG A 61 15.22 -3.55 15.12
C ARG A 61 14.33 -2.80 16.10
N TYR A 62 14.61 -2.96 17.40
CA TYR A 62 13.96 -2.14 18.42
C TYR A 62 14.15 -0.64 18.11
N PRO A 63 13.14 0.21 18.26
CA PRO A 63 11.82 -0.01 18.89
C PRO A 63 10.72 -0.58 17.97
N TYR A 64 11.03 -1.02 16.77
CA TYR A 64 10.08 -1.59 15.84
C TYR A 64 9.90 -3.09 16.07
N THR A 65 8.73 -3.61 15.74
CA THR A 65 8.39 -5.04 15.79
C THR A 65 7.42 -5.41 14.69
N VAL A 66 7.51 -6.64 14.18
CA VAL A 66 6.52 -7.20 13.27
C VAL A 66 5.39 -7.81 14.08
N MET A 67 4.15 -7.51 13.72
CA MET A 67 2.94 -8.07 14.34
C MET A 67 1.91 -8.36 13.25
N THR A 68 0.97 -9.26 13.55
CA THR A 68 -0.20 -9.51 12.70
C THR A 68 -1.44 -8.95 13.42
N PRO A 69 -1.78 -7.67 13.23
CA PRO A 69 -2.94 -7.06 13.88
C PRO A 69 -4.23 -7.38 13.12
N HIS A 70 -5.36 -7.25 13.77
CA HIS A 70 -6.64 -7.11 13.09
C HIS A 70 -6.67 -5.76 12.37
N LEU A 71 -6.32 -5.78 11.10
CA LEU A 71 -6.25 -4.62 10.24
C LEU A 71 -6.88 -4.94 8.89
N TYR A 72 -7.85 -4.13 8.47
CA TYR A 72 -8.42 -4.20 7.14
C TYR A 72 -7.55 -3.43 6.17
N VAL A 73 -7.14 -4.11 5.11
CA VAL A 73 -6.32 -3.54 4.02
C VAL A 73 -6.98 -3.81 2.68
N SER A 74 -6.59 -3.07 1.65
CA SER A 74 -7.07 -3.31 0.29
C SER A 74 -6.62 -4.69 -0.17
N GLY A 75 -7.57 -5.57 -0.50
CA GLY A 75 -7.29 -6.89 -1.06
C GLY A 75 -7.16 -6.85 -2.57
N TRP A 76 -8.04 -6.07 -3.21
CA TRP A 76 -7.98 -5.77 -4.64
C TRP A 76 -8.74 -4.49 -4.97
N LEU A 77 -8.36 -3.90 -6.10
CA LEU A 77 -9.02 -2.76 -6.74
C LEU A 77 -9.32 -3.11 -8.20
N LYS A 78 -10.59 -3.04 -8.59
CA LYS A 78 -11.03 -3.26 -9.96
C LYS A 78 -11.60 -1.97 -10.54
N LYS A 79 -11.12 -1.57 -11.73
CA LYS A 79 -11.63 -0.41 -12.46
C LYS A 79 -12.36 -0.85 -13.72
N MET A 80 -13.58 -0.35 -13.88
CA MET A 80 -14.46 -0.67 -15.00
C MET A 80 -14.95 0.60 -15.68
N LYS A 81 -15.14 0.56 -17.01
CA LYS A 81 -15.86 1.59 -17.75
C LYS A 81 -16.96 0.92 -18.55
N GLY A 82 -18.21 1.00 -18.08
CA GLY A 82 -19.27 0.16 -18.60
C GLY A 82 -18.93 -1.31 -18.40
N ASN A 83 -18.90 -2.07 -19.50
CA ASN A 83 -18.53 -3.51 -19.50
C ASN A 83 -17.02 -3.75 -19.70
N GLU A 84 -16.23 -2.73 -19.95
CA GLU A 84 -14.78 -2.84 -20.16
C GLU A 84 -14.04 -2.83 -18.84
N GLN A 85 -13.18 -3.83 -18.62
CA GLN A 85 -12.30 -3.91 -17.46
C GLN A 85 -10.97 -3.24 -17.78
N LEU A 86 -10.70 -2.08 -17.11
CA LEU A 86 -9.49 -1.28 -17.35
C LEU A 86 -8.29 -1.78 -16.56
N SER A 87 -8.51 -2.17 -15.29
CA SER A 87 -7.47 -2.76 -14.44
C SER A 87 -8.09 -3.67 -13.38
N TRP A 88 -7.32 -4.60 -12.87
CA TRP A 88 -7.67 -5.43 -11.71
C TRP A 88 -6.40 -5.71 -10.93
N GLU A 89 -6.19 -4.92 -9.89
CA GLU A 89 -5.00 -4.92 -9.06
C GLU A 89 -5.23 -5.72 -7.78
N TYR A 90 -4.39 -6.72 -7.53
CA TYR A 90 -4.31 -7.46 -6.28
C TYR A 90 -3.14 -6.95 -5.44
N TYR A 91 -3.34 -6.92 -4.13
CA TYR A 91 -2.33 -6.46 -3.18
C TYR A 91 -1.92 -7.59 -2.24
N ASN A 92 -0.62 -7.81 -2.12
CA ASN A 92 -0.02 -8.73 -1.17
C ASN A 92 0.89 -7.93 -0.24
N TYR A 93 0.87 -8.28 1.04
CA TYR A 93 1.55 -7.51 2.08
C TYR A 93 2.55 -8.38 2.82
N THR A 94 3.68 -7.79 3.23
CA THR A 94 4.68 -8.48 4.03
C THR A 94 5.06 -7.61 5.23
N ASN A 95 5.07 -8.21 6.41
CA ASN A 95 5.54 -7.65 7.66
C ASN A 95 4.90 -6.31 8.02
N ALA A 96 3.74 -6.35 8.67
CA ALA A 96 3.14 -5.21 9.34
C ALA A 96 4.01 -4.77 10.51
N VAL A 97 4.51 -3.53 10.50
CA VAL A 97 5.47 -3.02 11.47
C VAL A 97 4.80 -2.07 12.44
N PHE A 98 5.12 -2.22 13.72
CA PHE A 98 4.65 -1.41 14.81
C PHE A 98 5.82 -0.83 15.59
N HIS A 99 5.67 0.40 16.05
CA HIS A 99 6.59 1.04 16.96
C HIS A 99 6.13 0.84 18.41
N ARG A 100 6.94 0.15 19.21
CA ARG A 100 6.56 -0.30 20.57
C ARG A 100 6.43 0.83 21.59
N THR A 101 7.01 1.99 21.33
CA THR A 101 7.06 3.13 22.28
C THR A 101 6.15 4.29 21.86
N GLY A 102 5.01 4.00 21.23
CA GLY A 102 3.89 4.94 21.12
C GLY A 102 3.57 5.49 19.73
N LEU A 103 4.37 5.23 18.68
CA LEU A 103 4.03 5.69 17.32
C LEU A 103 3.04 4.79 16.59
N GLY A 104 2.69 3.62 17.17
CA GLY A 104 1.70 2.70 16.62
C GLY A 104 2.11 2.02 15.31
N PHE A 105 1.13 1.79 14.45
CA PHE A 105 1.35 1.15 13.13
C PHE A 105 2.17 2.02 12.19
N ARG A 106 3.19 1.42 11.58
CA ARG A 106 4.16 2.08 10.71
C ARG A 106 4.07 1.65 9.24
N GLY A 107 3.07 0.86 8.88
CA GLY A 107 2.91 0.33 7.54
C GLY A 107 3.49 -1.07 7.37
N PHE A 108 3.62 -1.47 6.11
CA PHE A 108 4.19 -2.76 5.73
C PHE A 108 5.63 -2.58 5.23
N ARG A 109 6.45 -3.64 5.39
CA ARG A 109 7.81 -3.65 4.85
C ARG A 109 7.83 -3.80 3.34
N LYS A 110 6.88 -4.58 2.80
CA LYS A 110 6.75 -4.80 1.36
C LYS A 110 5.28 -4.84 0.98
N ILE A 111 4.97 -4.24 -0.17
CA ILE A 111 3.67 -4.35 -0.83
C ILE A 111 3.94 -4.78 -2.27
N GLU A 112 3.33 -5.87 -2.69
CA GLU A 112 3.32 -6.33 -4.07
C GLU A 112 1.95 -6.07 -4.68
N THR A 113 1.94 -5.45 -5.84
CA THR A 113 0.73 -5.16 -6.61
C THR A 113 0.81 -5.91 -7.93
N GLU A 114 -0.19 -6.74 -8.21
CA GLU A 114 -0.32 -7.49 -9.44
C GLU A 114 -1.57 -7.02 -10.21
N ASP A 115 -1.38 -6.37 -11.36
CA ASP A 115 -2.45 -6.05 -12.30
C ASP A 115 -2.62 -7.18 -13.32
N ILE A 116 -3.68 -7.96 -13.15
CA ILE A 116 -3.96 -9.14 -13.97
C ILE A 116 -4.30 -8.75 -15.41
N VAL A 117 -5.01 -7.64 -15.60
CA VAL A 117 -5.44 -7.17 -16.93
C VAL A 117 -4.25 -6.74 -17.76
N ASN A 118 -3.38 -5.93 -17.17
CA ASN A 118 -2.21 -5.38 -17.84
C ASN A 118 -0.95 -6.27 -17.71
N LYS A 119 -1.07 -7.41 -17.00
CA LYS A 119 0.03 -8.37 -16.74
C LYS A 119 1.28 -7.68 -16.19
N ARG A 120 1.09 -6.84 -15.17
CA ARG A 120 2.15 -6.07 -14.53
C ARG A 120 2.23 -6.40 -13.06
N THR A 121 3.44 -6.60 -12.59
CA THR A 121 3.73 -6.74 -11.16
C THR A 121 4.63 -5.60 -10.72
N MET A 122 4.30 -4.99 -9.60
CA MET A 122 5.11 -3.95 -8.96
C MET A 122 5.40 -4.35 -7.52
N THR A 123 6.61 -4.11 -7.07
CA THR A 123 7.02 -4.35 -5.69
C THR A 123 7.54 -3.07 -5.08
N SER A 124 6.95 -2.65 -3.97
CA SER A 124 7.40 -1.50 -3.18
C SER A 124 7.93 -1.98 -1.83
N VAL A 125 9.14 -1.56 -1.46
CA VAL A 125 9.78 -1.85 -0.18
C VAL A 125 9.90 -0.57 0.62
N PHE A 126 9.52 -0.65 1.91
CA PHE A 126 9.48 0.48 2.82
C PHE A 126 10.41 0.28 4.01
N ASP A 127 11.02 1.35 4.48
CA ASP A 127 11.84 1.34 5.67
C ASP A 127 11.12 2.01 6.86
N PRO A 128 10.76 1.26 7.92
CA PRO A 128 10.06 1.82 9.06
C PRO A 128 10.91 2.82 9.86
N GLU A 129 12.25 2.69 9.82
CA GLU A 129 13.16 3.62 10.49
C GLU A 129 13.22 4.98 9.77
N LEU A 130 12.91 5.01 8.47
CA LEU A 130 12.85 6.20 7.63
C LEU A 130 11.41 6.70 7.45
N LEU A 131 10.63 6.76 8.54
CA LEU A 131 9.23 7.18 8.54
C LEU A 131 8.34 6.41 7.54
N SER A 132 8.68 5.14 7.30
CA SER A 132 8.03 4.28 6.30
C SER A 132 8.13 4.80 4.87
N ALA A 133 9.25 5.42 4.52
CA ALA A 133 9.54 5.83 3.16
C ALA A 133 9.73 4.63 2.23
N GLU A 134 9.30 4.76 0.99
CA GLU A 134 9.56 3.79 -0.06
C GLU A 134 11.04 3.89 -0.48
N VAL A 135 11.83 2.90 -0.06
CA VAL A 135 13.29 2.85 -0.35
C VAL A 135 13.62 2.10 -1.63
N ARG A 136 12.71 1.25 -2.09
CA ARG A 136 12.88 0.49 -3.33
C ARG A 136 11.54 0.26 -3.99
N LYS A 137 11.49 0.46 -5.30
CA LYS A 137 10.34 0.13 -6.15
C LYS A 137 10.82 -0.65 -7.36
N GLU A 138 10.24 -1.81 -7.59
CA GLU A 138 10.46 -2.63 -8.76
C GLU A 138 9.22 -2.60 -9.63
N THR A 139 9.41 -2.34 -10.90
CA THR A 139 8.41 -2.41 -11.95
C THR A 139 8.86 -3.44 -13.00
N PRO A 140 8.05 -3.83 -13.98
CA PRO A 140 8.48 -4.73 -15.05
C PRO A 140 9.67 -4.19 -15.87
N THR A 141 9.87 -2.88 -15.90
CA THR A 141 10.89 -2.21 -16.71
C THR A 141 12.05 -1.68 -15.89
N ASP A 142 11.82 -1.29 -14.65
CA ASP A 142 12.80 -0.52 -13.88
C ASP A 142 12.88 -0.97 -12.42
N THR A 143 14.04 -0.79 -11.83
CA THR A 143 14.24 -0.81 -10.38
C THR A 143 14.69 0.57 -9.91
N ILE A 144 13.89 1.17 -9.04
CA ILE A 144 14.17 2.47 -8.44
C ILE A 144 14.62 2.25 -7.00
N VAL A 145 15.80 2.77 -6.65
CA VAL A 145 16.32 2.74 -5.27
C VAL A 145 16.48 4.17 -4.78
N ARG A 146 15.90 4.44 -3.60
CA ARG A 146 15.95 5.75 -2.95
C ARG A 146 16.70 5.68 -1.64
N LYS A 147 17.58 6.62 -1.43
CA LYS A 147 18.30 6.81 -0.17
C LYS A 147 17.82 8.09 0.48
N TYR A 148 17.43 7.98 1.75
CA TYR A 148 16.94 9.09 2.55
C TYR A 148 17.85 9.35 3.74
N VAL A 149 17.80 10.58 4.23
CA VAL A 149 18.44 11.02 5.47
C VAL A 149 17.40 11.66 6.37
N LEU A 150 17.45 11.34 7.67
CA LEU A 150 16.65 12.00 8.69
C LEU A 150 17.42 13.20 9.21
N GLU A 151 16.91 14.40 8.95
CA GLU A 151 17.44 15.65 9.49
C GLU A 151 16.60 16.09 10.70
N LYS A 152 17.24 16.44 11.81
CA LYS A 152 16.58 17.02 12.97
C LYS A 152 16.64 18.54 12.87
N ALA A 153 15.48 19.18 12.78
CA ALA A 153 15.38 20.61 12.86
C ALA A 153 15.55 21.11 14.30
N GLN A 154 15.80 22.41 14.48
CA GLN A 154 16.04 23.03 15.80
C GLN A 154 14.83 22.89 16.76
N ASP A 155 13.63 22.81 16.23
CA ASP A 155 12.37 22.62 16.97
C ASP A 155 12.07 21.15 17.32
N LYS A 156 13.05 20.25 17.19
CA LYS A 156 12.93 18.79 17.35
C LYS A 156 12.08 18.09 16.27
N THR A 157 11.62 18.78 15.28
CA THR A 157 10.96 18.16 14.11
C THR A 157 11.95 17.28 13.37
N VAL A 158 11.50 16.11 12.95
CA VAL A 158 12.29 15.18 12.12
C VAL A 158 11.81 15.31 10.69
N LEU A 159 12.70 15.70 9.80
CA LEU A 159 12.43 15.83 8.36
C LEU A 159 13.09 14.67 7.62
N LEU A 160 12.32 14.05 6.72
CA LEU A 160 12.83 13.06 5.80
C LEU A 160 13.26 13.76 4.50
N LYS A 161 14.54 13.64 4.15
CA LYS A 161 15.11 14.24 2.94
C LYS A 161 15.61 13.16 1.99
N LEU A 162 15.17 13.23 0.74
CA LEU A 162 15.72 12.38 -0.32
C LEU A 162 17.15 12.83 -0.63
N GLU A 163 18.12 11.95 -0.39
CA GLU A 163 19.53 12.21 -0.70
C GLU A 163 19.89 11.78 -2.12
N ARG A 164 19.38 10.63 -2.54
CA ARG A 164 19.69 10.04 -3.84
C ARG A 164 18.54 9.19 -4.35
N GLU A 165 18.27 9.28 -5.63
CA GLU A 165 17.47 8.32 -6.38
C GLU A 165 18.33 7.70 -7.49
N THR A 166 18.27 6.39 -7.62
CA THR A 166 18.94 5.64 -8.69
C THR A 166 17.93 4.79 -9.41
N VAL A 167 17.82 4.97 -10.70
CA VAL A 167 16.97 4.16 -11.59
C VAL A 167 17.86 3.21 -12.37
N LYS A 168 17.56 1.92 -12.31
CA LYS A 168 18.19 0.88 -13.12
C LYS A 168 17.14 0.30 -14.05
N ASP A 169 17.40 0.38 -15.34
CA ASP A 169 16.59 -0.27 -16.36
C ASP A 169 16.79 -1.79 -16.26
N ALA A 170 15.69 -2.55 -16.25
CA ALA A 170 15.73 -4.01 -16.21
C ALA A 170 16.37 -4.63 -17.46
N LEU A 171 16.46 -3.90 -18.56
CA LEU A 171 17.08 -4.34 -19.81
C LEU A 171 18.62 -4.22 -19.79
N ASN A 172 19.19 -3.45 -18.87
CA ASN A 172 20.64 -3.27 -18.70
C ASN A 172 21.17 -4.11 -17.51
N LYS A 173 20.91 -5.42 -17.53
CA LYS A 173 21.55 -6.37 -16.63
C LYS A 173 22.97 -6.71 -17.07
#